data_c145e1b497d5961476120d923abd5263
#
_entry.id   c145e1b497d5961476120d923abd5263
#
_cell.length_a   1.000
_cell.length_b   1.000
_cell.length_c   1.000
_cell.angle_alpha   90.00
_cell.angle_beta   90.00
_cell.angle_gamma   90.00
#
_symmetry.space_group_name_H-M   'P 1'
#
loop_
_entity.id
_entity.type
_entity.pdbx_description
1 polymer ?
#
loop_
_entity_poly.entity_id
_entity_poly.type
_entity_poly.pdbx_seq_one_letter_code
_entity_poly.pdbx_strand_id
1 'polypeptide(L)'
;LTESTFYILLALASEPLHGYGIIKKVELLSENTIILAAGTLYGALENLKKSHLVDQMLIQDNSRRKVYQITDTGLEVLSHDYLRMKKLCLIAESILKKGEK
;
A
#
# COMPACT_ATOMS: atom_id res chain seq x y z
N LEU A 1 -6.81 -7.38 1.55
CA LEU A 1 -5.92 -6.72 0.57
C LEU A 1 -4.88 -7.69 0.03
N THR A 2 -4.55 -7.58 -1.23
CA THR A 2 -3.39 -8.28 -1.77
C THR A 2 -2.11 -7.67 -1.19
N GLU A 3 -1.02 -8.42 -1.24
CA GLU A 3 0.26 -7.92 -0.75
C GLU A 3 0.69 -6.63 -1.48
N SER A 4 0.57 -6.59 -2.80
CA SER A 4 0.90 -5.41 -3.59
C SER A 4 0.04 -4.21 -3.21
N THR A 5 -1.26 -4.41 -3.04
CA THR A 5 -2.18 -3.33 -2.65
C THR A 5 -1.87 -2.81 -1.24
N PHE A 6 -1.53 -3.72 -0.33
CA PHE A 6 -1.11 -3.34 1.02
C PHE A 6 0.11 -2.42 0.96
N TYR A 7 1.12 -2.77 0.17
CA TYR A 7 2.31 -1.94 0.02
C TYR A 7 2.01 -0.58 -0.62
N ILE A 8 1.10 -0.52 -1.60
CA ILE A 8 0.71 0.75 -2.22
C ILE A 8 0.07 1.67 -1.18
N LEU A 9 -0.88 1.16 -0.40
CA LEU A 9 -1.53 1.95 0.64
C LEU A 9 -0.54 2.35 1.73
N LEU A 10 0.37 1.46 2.10
CA LEU A 10 1.39 1.75 3.10
C LEU A 10 2.31 2.88 2.64
N ALA A 11 2.72 2.86 1.37
CA ALA A 11 3.53 3.92 0.78
C ALA A 11 2.81 5.27 0.85
N LEU A 12 1.51 5.29 0.52
CA LEU A 12 0.69 6.52 0.53
C LEU A 12 0.34 6.97 1.95
N ALA A 13 0.34 6.05 2.93
CA ALA A 13 0.12 6.42 4.33
C ALA A 13 1.25 7.31 4.87
N SER A 14 2.46 7.19 4.32
CA SER A 14 3.59 8.01 4.75
C SER A 14 3.54 9.42 4.15
N GLU A 15 3.10 9.56 2.89
CA GLU A 15 3.03 10.86 2.20
C GLU A 15 2.28 10.70 0.88
N PRO A 16 1.68 11.78 0.35
CA PRO A 16 1.16 11.75 -1.03
C PRO A 16 2.30 11.56 -2.02
N LEU A 17 2.07 10.79 -3.08
CA LEU A 17 3.09 10.45 -4.06
C LEU A 17 2.49 10.40 -5.47
N HIS A 18 3.29 10.76 -6.48
CA HIS A 18 2.97 10.46 -7.86
C HIS A 18 3.28 8.98 -8.16
N GLY A 19 2.80 8.47 -9.30
CA GLY A 19 2.91 7.04 -9.62
C GLY A 19 4.33 6.49 -9.55
N TYR A 20 5.30 7.19 -10.12
CA TYR A 20 6.71 6.77 -10.07
C TYR A 20 7.23 6.70 -8.63
N GLY A 21 6.83 7.68 -7.81
CA GLY A 21 7.19 7.70 -6.39
C GLY A 21 6.62 6.51 -5.63
N ILE A 22 5.39 6.09 -5.97
CA ILE A 22 4.79 4.89 -5.37
C ILE A 22 5.60 3.66 -5.73
N ILE A 23 5.95 3.51 -7.02
CA ILE A 23 6.75 2.36 -7.49
C ILE A 23 8.06 2.28 -6.69
N LYS A 24 8.77 3.40 -6.58
CA LYS A 24 10.06 3.45 -5.86
C LYS A 24 9.90 3.17 -4.37
N LYS A 25 8.87 3.72 -3.76
CA LYS A 25 8.60 3.51 -2.33
C LYS A 25 8.27 2.05 -2.03
N VAL A 26 7.47 1.41 -2.88
CA VAL A 26 7.13 -0.01 -2.72
C VAL A 26 8.37 -0.88 -2.89
N GLU A 27 9.24 -0.59 -3.85
CA GLU A 27 10.51 -1.30 -3.99
C GLU A 27 11.32 -1.20 -2.70
N LEU A 28 11.44 0.00 -2.16
CA LEU A 28 12.19 0.24 -0.93
C LEU A 28 11.59 -0.49 0.28
N LEU A 29 10.29 -0.33 0.50
CA LEU A 29 9.61 -0.93 1.65
C LEU A 29 9.62 -2.46 1.59
N SER A 30 9.53 -3.04 0.41
CA SER A 30 9.52 -4.49 0.22
C SER A 30 10.92 -5.09 0.08
N GLU A 31 11.96 -4.27 0.21
CA GLU A 31 13.35 -4.71 0.01
C GLU A 31 13.54 -5.40 -1.35
N ASN A 32 12.97 -4.78 -2.40
CA ASN A 32 13.02 -5.23 -3.79
C ASN A 32 12.28 -6.54 -4.07
N THR A 33 11.43 -7.01 -3.16
CA THR A 33 10.61 -8.21 -3.42
C THR A 33 9.37 -7.90 -4.25
N ILE A 34 8.90 -6.65 -4.22
CA ILE A 34 7.74 -6.20 -5.02
C ILE A 34 8.19 -5.09 -5.96
N ILE A 35 8.24 -5.39 -7.25
CA ILE A 35 8.57 -4.43 -8.29
C ILE A 35 7.34 -4.26 -9.17
N LEU A 36 6.69 -3.10 -9.07
CA LEU A 36 5.44 -2.84 -9.79
C LEU A 36 5.73 -2.29 -11.17
N ALA A 37 5.12 -2.89 -12.19
CA ALA A 37 5.05 -2.30 -13.51
C ALA A 37 4.03 -1.14 -13.49
N ALA A 38 4.24 -0.13 -14.32
CA ALA A 38 3.38 1.04 -14.38
C ALA A 38 1.91 0.66 -14.63
N GLY A 39 1.66 -0.24 -15.58
CA GLY A 39 0.29 -0.67 -15.89
C GLY A 39 -0.40 -1.34 -14.70
N THR A 40 0.33 -2.19 -13.99
CA THR A 40 -0.18 -2.84 -12.77
C THR A 40 -0.52 -1.82 -11.70
N LEU A 41 0.39 -0.85 -11.48
CA LEU A 41 0.16 0.21 -10.51
C LEU A 41 -1.07 1.03 -10.84
N TYR A 42 -1.17 1.54 -12.07
CA TYR A 42 -2.30 2.41 -12.44
C TYR A 42 -3.63 1.66 -12.43
N GLY A 43 -3.63 0.38 -12.77
CA GLY A 43 -4.82 -0.47 -12.62
C GLY A 43 -5.26 -0.59 -11.16
N ALA A 44 -4.31 -0.83 -10.27
CA ALA A 44 -4.58 -0.89 -8.84
C ALA A 44 -5.09 0.46 -8.30
N LEU A 45 -4.48 1.57 -8.72
CA LEU A 45 -4.90 2.91 -8.29
C LEU A 45 -6.32 3.23 -8.75
N GLU A 46 -6.71 2.85 -9.98
CA GLU A 46 -8.07 3.03 -10.45
C GLU A 46 -9.08 2.27 -9.58
N ASN A 47 -8.77 1.03 -9.22
CA ASN A 47 -9.63 0.24 -8.34
C ASN A 47 -9.72 0.86 -6.94
N LEU A 48 -8.60 1.35 -6.41
CA LEU A 48 -8.56 1.99 -5.09
C LEU A 48 -9.34 3.32 -5.08
N LYS A 49 -9.30 4.07 -6.18
CA LYS A 49 -10.11 5.29 -6.34
C LYS A 49 -11.60 4.94 -6.35
N LYS A 50 -12.00 3.92 -7.09
CA LYS A 50 -13.41 3.48 -7.15
C LYS A 50 -13.92 3.05 -5.78
N SER A 51 -13.06 2.46 -4.96
CA SER A 51 -13.41 2.04 -3.59
C SER A 51 -13.25 3.16 -2.57
N HIS A 52 -12.90 4.37 -3.00
CA HIS A 52 -12.69 5.54 -2.14
C HIS A 52 -11.57 5.35 -1.09
N LEU A 53 -10.61 4.49 -1.36
CA LEU A 53 -9.45 4.29 -0.48
C LEU A 53 -8.30 5.23 -0.81
N VAL A 54 -8.29 5.75 -2.03
CA VAL A 54 -7.26 6.66 -2.54
C VAL A 54 -7.95 7.79 -3.31
N ASP A 55 -7.45 9.01 -3.17
CA ASP A 55 -7.84 10.16 -3.97
C ASP A 55 -6.69 10.58 -4.86
N GLN A 56 -7.05 11.14 -6.01
CA GLN A 56 -6.10 11.76 -6.91
C GLN A 56 -6.15 13.26 -6.70
N MET A 57 -4.98 13.87 -6.51
CA MET A 57 -4.85 15.31 -6.36
C MET A 57 -4.28 15.91 -7.63
N LEU A 58 -4.77 17.10 -7.98
CA LEU A 58 -4.15 17.90 -9.03
C LEU A 58 -3.15 18.85 -8.38
N ILE A 59 -1.88 18.73 -8.76
CA ILE A 59 -0.88 19.71 -8.34
C ILE A 59 -0.91 20.86 -9.32
N GLN A 60 -1.06 22.08 -8.81
CA GLN A 60 -0.98 23.32 -9.58
C GLN A 60 0.48 23.67 -9.83
N ASP A 61 1.20 22.80 -10.51
CA ASP A 61 2.49 23.16 -11.06
C ASP A 61 2.43 22.86 -12.56
N ASN A 62 3.46 23.26 -13.28
CA ASN A 62 3.54 23.04 -14.72
C ASN A 62 3.77 21.56 -15.07
N SER A 63 3.84 20.67 -14.07
CA SER A 63 3.96 19.24 -14.32
C SER A 63 2.56 18.62 -14.42
N ARG A 64 2.35 17.79 -15.42
CA ARG A 64 1.09 17.05 -15.60
C ARG A 64 1.04 15.82 -14.70
N ARG A 65 1.78 15.82 -13.61
CA ARG A 65 1.85 14.66 -12.71
C ARG A 65 0.61 14.58 -11.85
N LYS A 66 0.05 13.38 -11.81
CA LYS A 66 -1.05 13.06 -10.91
C LYS A 66 -0.45 12.59 -9.59
N VAL A 67 -0.87 13.21 -8.51
CA VAL A 67 -0.46 12.82 -7.17
C VAL A 67 -1.63 12.13 -6.49
N TYR A 68 -1.32 11.06 -5.78
CA TYR A 68 -2.31 10.23 -5.08
C TYR A 68 -2.08 10.35 -3.58
N GLN A 69 -3.17 10.28 -2.82
CA GLN A 69 -3.12 10.27 -1.37
C GLN A 69 -4.09 9.23 -0.83
N ILE A 70 -3.77 8.66 0.33
CA ILE A 70 -4.68 7.74 1.00
C ILE A 70 -5.80 8.55 1.68
N THR A 71 -7.02 8.02 1.65
CA THR A 71 -8.15 8.63 2.34
C THR A 71 -8.22 8.13 3.78
N ASP A 72 -9.08 8.75 4.61
CA ASP A 72 -9.35 8.26 5.96
C ASP A 72 -9.89 6.84 5.92
N THR A 73 -10.79 6.55 4.98
CA THR A 73 -11.30 5.19 4.77
C THR A 73 -10.17 4.24 4.38
N GLY A 74 -9.24 4.69 3.53
CA GLY A 74 -8.06 3.91 3.15
C GLY A 74 -7.18 3.57 4.35
N LEU A 75 -6.97 4.54 5.24
CA LEU A 75 -6.21 4.31 6.48
C LEU A 75 -6.89 3.31 7.40
N GLU A 76 -8.22 3.38 7.52
CA GLU A 76 -8.99 2.41 8.31
C GLU A 76 -8.85 1.00 7.75
N VAL A 77 -8.99 0.84 6.44
CA VAL A 77 -8.86 -0.47 5.78
C VAL A 77 -7.45 -1.02 5.95
N LEU A 78 -6.43 -0.17 5.77
CA LEU A 78 -5.03 -0.56 5.94
C LEU A 78 -4.77 -1.01 7.38
N SER A 79 -5.22 -0.22 8.36
CA SER A 79 -5.04 -0.52 9.78
C SER A 79 -5.74 -1.81 10.18
N HIS A 80 -6.96 -2.03 9.68
CA HIS A 80 -7.72 -3.25 9.94
C HIS A 80 -6.99 -4.47 9.38
N ASP A 81 -6.45 -4.38 8.18
CA ASP A 81 -5.72 -5.47 7.56
C ASP A 81 -4.39 -5.74 8.30
N TYR A 82 -3.72 -4.68 8.75
CA TYR A 82 -2.54 -4.80 9.59
C TYR A 82 -2.84 -5.58 10.88
N LEU A 83 -3.92 -5.23 11.56
CA LEU A 83 -4.30 -5.90 12.82
C LEU A 83 -4.65 -7.37 12.58
N ARG A 84 -5.30 -7.68 11.45
CA ARG A 84 -5.59 -9.07 11.06
C ARG A 84 -4.30 -9.86 10.89
N MET A 85 -3.33 -9.32 10.19
CA MET A 85 -2.04 -9.97 9.97
C MET A 85 -1.26 -10.14 11.27
N LYS A 86 -1.29 -9.13 12.13
CA LYS A 86 -0.64 -9.19 13.44
C LYS A 86 -1.21 -10.33 14.28
N LYS A 87 -2.53 -10.48 14.29
CA LYS A 87 -3.20 -11.57 14.99
C LYS A 87 -2.78 -12.93 14.44
N LEU A 88 -2.72 -13.05 13.11
CA LEU A 88 -2.26 -14.29 12.46
C LEU A 88 -0.82 -14.61 12.85
N CYS A 89 0.05 -13.62 12.90
CA CYS A 89 1.43 -13.81 13.31
C CYS A 89 1.53 -14.30 14.76
N LEU A 90 0.73 -13.74 15.66
CA LEU A 90 0.72 -14.17 17.07
C LEU A 90 0.25 -15.61 17.22
N ILE A 91 -0.79 -15.99 16.47
CA ILE A 91 -1.29 -17.38 16.48
C ILE A 91 -0.23 -18.33 15.92
N ALA A 92 0.38 -17.96 14.79
CA ALA A 92 1.41 -18.77 14.16
C ALA A 92 2.63 -18.93 15.07
N GLU A 93 3.06 -17.86 15.74
CA GLU A 93 4.18 -17.90 16.68
C GLU A 93 3.91 -18.88 17.83
N SER A 94 2.69 -18.89 18.37
CA SER A 94 2.33 -19.77 19.47
C SER A 94 2.47 -21.26 19.10
N ILE A 95 2.30 -21.57 17.82
CA ILE A 95 2.38 -22.95 17.30
C ILE A 95 3.81 -23.27 16.87
N LEU A 96 4.45 -22.36 16.10
CA LEU A 96 5.76 -22.61 15.51
C LEU A 96 6.88 -22.61 16.54
N LYS A 97 6.82 -21.71 17.52
CA LYS A 97 7.85 -21.63 18.58
C LYS A 97 7.83 -22.84 19.50
N LYS A 98 6.70 -23.52 19.64
CA LYS A 98 6.61 -24.76 20.41
C LYS A 98 7.40 -25.89 19.77
N GLY A 99 7.66 -25.83 18.47
CA GLY A 99 8.46 -26.82 17.75
C GLY A 99 9.96 -26.54 17.77
N GLU A 100 10.39 -25.42 18.32
CA GLU A 100 11.79 -24.97 18.32
C GLU A 100 12.55 -25.37 19.59
N LYS A 101 12.23 -26.48 20.16
CA LYS A 101 13.01 -26.96 21.31
C LYS A 101 14.20 -27.80 20.89
#